data_bce14e8870106b7b572008fe71601534
#
_entry.id   bce14e8870106b7b572008fe71601534
#
_cell.length_a   1.000
_cell.length_b   1.000
_cell.length_c   1.000
_cell.angle_alpha   90.00
_cell.angle_beta   90.00
_cell.angle_gamma   90.00
#
_symmetry.space_group_name_H-M   'P 1'
#
loop_
_entity.id
_entity.type
_entity.pdbx_description
1 polymer ?
#
loop_
_entity_poly.entity_id
_entity_poly.type
_entity_poly.pdbx_seq_one_letter_code
_entity_poly.pdbx_strand_id
1 'polypeptide(L)'
;MIPGGHKERVHDGQEGEATRHWPHLLGQPAEEVENKIKEERPDLHVIRVPEHSMVTMDMRMDRVRVFVGFDGRVVRAPRVG
;
A
#
# COMPACT_ATOMS: atom_id res chain seq x y z
N MET A 1 27.13 -10.37 -16.74
CA MET A 1 26.91 -10.42 -16.28
C MET A 1 26.58 -10.33 -15.74
N ILE A 2 26.29 -10.20 -16.02
CA ILE A 2 25.88 -10.22 -15.36
C ILE A 2 25.37 -10.11 -14.78
N PRO A 3 25.11 -10.12 -15.05
CA PRO A 3 24.50 -10.00 -14.31
C PRO A 3 24.14 -9.77 -13.51
N GLY A 4 23.83 -9.65 -13.76
CA GLY A 4 23.60 -9.50 -12.93
C GLY A 4 23.29 -9.00 -12.45
N GLY A 5 23.02 -8.82 -12.69
CA GLY A 5 22.86 -8.54 -12.17
C GLY A 5 22.46 -7.95 -11.92
N HIS A 6 22.07 -8.00 -12.18
CA HIS A 6 21.78 -7.70 -11.60
C HIS A 6 21.25 -7.22 -11.29
N LYS A 7 20.93 -7.20 -11.57
CA LYS A 7 20.58 -7.07 -10.94
C LYS A 7 20.28 -6.62 -10.48
N GLU A 8 20.06 -6.46 -10.81
CA GLU A 8 19.88 -6.31 -10.05
C GLU A 8 19.55 -5.77 -9.45
N ARG A 9 19.22 -5.58 -9.82
CA ARG A 9 18.99 -5.32 -8.96
C ARG A 9 18.59 -4.76 -8.40
N VAL A 10 18.35 -4.52 -8.70
CA VAL A 10 18.12 -4.28 -7.86
C VAL A 10 17.72 -3.88 -7.14
N HIS A 11 17.44 -3.68 -7.37
CA HIS A 11 17.22 -3.57 -6.39
C HIS A 11 17.11 -3.08 -5.73
N ASP A 12 16.92 -2.72 -6.02
CA ASP A 12 16.88 -2.45 -5.19
C ASP A 12 16.67 -1.81 -4.48
N GLY A 13 16.35 -1.34 -5.05
CA GLY A 13 16.25 -0.97 -4.25
C GLY A 13 15.82 -0.76 -3.62
N GLN A 14 15.45 -0.88 -3.89
CA GLN A 14 15.03 -1.02 -3.03
C GLN A 14 15.22 -1.60 -2.29
N GLU A 15 15.75 -1.84 -2.68
CA GLU A 15 16.01 -2.40 -1.83
C GLU A 15 16.02 -2.23 -0.58
N GLY A 16 16.25 -2.33 -0.37
CA GLY A 16 16.15 -2.05 1.01
C GLY A 16 15.05 -1.12 1.44
N GLU A 17 14.50 -0.46 0.55
CA GLU A 17 13.38 0.45 0.76
C GLU A 17 12.07 -0.30 0.75
N ALA A 18 11.40 -0.33 1.89
CA ALA A 18 10.07 -0.93 1.95
C ALA A 18 9.05 -0.04 1.25
N THR A 19 8.10 -0.64 0.56
CA THR A 19 7.06 0.10 -0.12
C THR A 19 6.18 0.82 0.89
N ARG A 20 5.90 2.10 0.64
CA ARG A 20 5.08 2.92 1.51
C ARG A 20 3.88 3.55 0.81
N HIS A 21 3.75 3.34 -0.49
CA HIS A 21 2.77 4.05 -1.29
C HIS A 21 2.39 3.18 -2.48
N TRP A 22 1.10 3.08 -2.75
CA TRP A 22 0.59 2.21 -3.81
C TRP A 22 -0.35 2.96 -4.73
N PRO A 23 0.16 3.92 -5.54
CA PRO A 23 -0.74 4.71 -6.41
C PRO A 23 -1.42 3.87 -7.48
N HIS A 24 -0.82 2.78 -7.88
CA HIS A 24 -1.38 1.91 -8.92
C HIS A 24 -2.61 1.12 -8.45
N LEU A 25 -2.90 1.12 -7.16
CA LEU A 25 -4.04 0.39 -6.62
C LEU A 25 -5.31 1.25 -6.53
N LEU A 26 -5.20 2.52 -6.87
CA LEU A 26 -6.35 3.42 -6.90
C LEU A 26 -7.39 2.89 -7.87
N GLY A 27 -8.65 2.85 -7.44
CA GLY A 27 -9.75 2.41 -8.28
C GLY A 27 -10.00 0.92 -8.29
N GLN A 28 -9.16 0.13 -7.62
CA GLN A 28 -9.35 -1.32 -7.56
C GLN A 28 -10.24 -1.72 -6.40
N PRO A 29 -10.83 -2.93 -6.45
CA PRO A 29 -11.65 -3.39 -5.33
C PRO A 29 -10.85 -3.44 -4.03
N ALA A 30 -11.49 -3.03 -2.94
CA ALA A 30 -10.79 -2.88 -1.65
C ALA A 30 -10.17 -4.19 -1.17
N GLU A 31 -10.88 -5.31 -1.38
CA GLU A 31 -10.38 -6.60 -0.93
C GLU A 31 -9.07 -6.96 -1.62
N GLU A 32 -9.00 -6.71 -2.94
CA GLU A 32 -7.78 -6.99 -3.69
C GLU A 32 -6.64 -6.09 -3.24
N VAL A 33 -6.96 -4.82 -2.99
CA VAL A 33 -5.96 -3.86 -2.53
C VAL A 33 -5.39 -4.28 -1.19
N GLU A 34 -6.26 -4.67 -0.27
CA GLU A 34 -5.82 -5.13 1.05
C GLU A 34 -4.90 -6.33 0.93
N ASN A 35 -5.27 -7.28 0.07
CA ASN A 35 -4.46 -8.50 -0.10
C ASN A 35 -3.10 -8.18 -0.69
N LYS A 36 -3.04 -7.29 -1.67
CA LYS A 36 -1.78 -6.93 -2.30
C LYS A 36 -0.85 -6.21 -1.33
N ILE A 37 -1.40 -5.31 -0.52
CA ILE A 37 -0.59 -4.61 0.46
C ILE A 37 -0.04 -5.58 1.50
N LYS A 38 -0.89 -6.50 1.97
CA LYS A 38 -0.45 -7.49 2.96
C LYS A 38 0.59 -8.43 2.40
N GLU A 39 0.53 -8.72 1.11
CA GLU A 39 1.53 -9.55 0.44
C GLU A 39 2.89 -8.90 0.46
N GLU A 40 2.92 -7.61 0.14
CA GLU A 40 4.17 -6.85 0.09
C GLU A 40 4.70 -6.48 1.47
N ARG A 41 3.79 -6.10 2.33
CA ARG A 41 4.13 -5.59 3.66
C ARG A 41 3.28 -6.29 4.72
N PRO A 42 3.58 -7.56 5.04
CA PRO A 42 2.80 -8.28 6.05
C PRO A 42 2.93 -7.71 7.46
N ASP A 43 3.91 -6.82 7.65
CA ASP A 43 4.12 -6.14 8.94
C ASP A 43 3.12 -5.00 9.17
N LEU A 44 2.39 -4.58 8.15
CA LEU A 44 1.50 -3.43 8.26
C LEU A 44 0.08 -3.86 8.63
N HIS A 45 -0.58 -2.99 9.39
CA HIS A 45 -2.00 -3.13 9.68
C HIS A 45 -2.78 -2.38 8.61
N VAL A 46 -3.55 -3.12 7.83
CA VAL A 46 -4.35 -2.53 6.75
C VAL A 46 -5.78 -2.42 7.25
N ILE A 47 -6.29 -1.19 7.28
CA ILE A 47 -7.66 -0.94 7.73
C ILE A 47 -8.47 -0.30 6.61
N ARG A 48 -9.73 -0.70 6.51
CA ARG A 48 -10.65 -0.17 5.52
C ARG A 48 -11.44 0.97 6.15
N VAL A 49 -11.48 2.12 5.44
CA VAL A 49 -12.13 3.33 5.95
C VAL A 49 -13.13 3.81 4.90
N PRO A 50 -14.39 3.99 5.27
CA PRO A 50 -15.35 4.59 4.31
C PRO A 50 -14.89 5.98 3.88
N GLU A 51 -15.20 6.32 2.64
CA GLU A 51 -14.67 7.51 1.98
C GLU A 51 -14.89 8.80 2.78
N HIS A 52 -16.06 8.92 3.39
CA HIS A 52 -16.43 10.14 4.09
C HIS A 52 -16.29 10.06 5.60
N SER A 53 -15.61 9.02 6.08
CA SER A 53 -15.42 8.88 7.53
C SER A 53 -14.36 9.85 8.03
N MET A 54 -14.56 10.32 9.24
CA MET A 54 -13.54 11.08 9.93
C MET A 54 -12.49 10.15 10.48
N VAL A 55 -11.23 10.57 10.35
CA VAL A 55 -10.11 9.78 10.85
C VAL A 55 -9.26 10.67 11.75
N THR A 56 -8.49 10.00 12.61
CA THR A 56 -7.58 10.73 13.49
C THR A 56 -6.43 11.31 12.67
N MET A 57 -5.85 12.39 13.19
CA MET A 57 -4.77 13.10 12.52
C MET A 57 -3.40 12.54 12.87
N ASP A 58 -3.35 11.48 13.66
CA ASP A 58 -2.09 10.86 14.03
C ASP A 58 -1.47 10.15 12.84
N MET A 59 -0.15 10.03 12.86
CA MET A 59 0.58 9.28 11.85
C MET A 59 1.16 8.03 12.47
N ARG A 60 0.99 6.89 11.79
CA ARG A 60 1.54 5.62 12.26
C ARG A 60 2.29 4.95 11.12
N MET A 61 3.49 4.51 11.40
CA MET A 61 4.33 3.87 10.40
C MET A 61 4.00 2.40 10.20
N ASP A 62 3.08 1.86 11.00
CA ASP A 62 2.67 0.45 10.93
C ASP A 62 1.25 0.29 10.41
N ARG A 63 0.67 1.33 9.82
CA ARG A 63 -0.73 1.32 9.41
C ARG A 63 -0.90 1.83 8.00
N VAL A 64 -1.83 1.20 7.25
CA VAL A 64 -2.29 1.71 5.96
C VAL A 64 -3.80 1.85 6.01
N ARG A 65 -4.30 3.05 5.75
CA ARG A 65 -5.72 3.30 5.63
C ARG A 65 -6.11 3.19 4.16
N VAL A 66 -7.09 2.32 3.88
CA VAL A 66 -7.61 2.12 2.54
C VAL A 66 -8.99 2.77 2.49
N PHE A 67 -9.07 3.91 1.83
CA PHE A 67 -10.32 4.67 1.73
C PHE A 67 -11.17 4.09 0.61
N VAL A 68 -12.42 3.74 0.93
CA VAL A 68 -13.28 2.94 0.05
C VAL A 68 -14.57 3.71 -0.20
N GLY A 69 -14.94 3.81 -1.49
CA GLY A 69 -16.22 4.40 -1.87
C GLY A 69 -17.37 3.44 -1.66
N PHE A 70 -18.59 3.93 -1.87
CA PHE A 70 -19.76 3.11 -1.62
C PHE A 70 -19.86 1.92 -2.58
N ASP A 71 -19.12 1.96 -3.69
CA ASP A 71 -19.10 0.85 -4.66
C ASP A 71 -18.03 -0.19 -4.33
N GLY A 72 -17.33 -0.04 -3.20
CA GLY A 72 -16.33 -0.99 -2.78
C GLY A 72 -14.96 -0.79 -3.39
N ARG A 73 -14.76 0.30 -4.12
CA ARG A 73 -13.47 0.58 -4.77
C ARG A 73 -12.69 1.61 -4.00
N VAL A 74 -11.37 1.50 -4.10
CA VAL A 74 -10.45 2.40 -3.42
C VAL A 74 -10.47 3.76 -4.09
N VAL A 75 -10.70 4.82 -3.31
CA VAL A 75 -10.86 6.17 -3.83
C VAL A 75 -9.65 7.07 -3.60
N ARG A 76 -8.66 6.57 -2.88
CA ARG A 76 -7.39 7.28 -2.68
C ARG A 76 -6.26 6.29 -2.79
N ALA A 77 -5.12 6.75 -3.31
CA ALA A 77 -3.94 5.90 -3.38
C ALA A 77 -3.52 5.51 -1.96
N PRO A 78 -3.46 4.20 -1.65
CA PRO A 78 -3.08 3.78 -0.30
C PRO A 78 -1.64 4.17 0.03
N ARG A 79 -1.41 4.49 1.28
CA ARG A 79 -0.06 4.80 1.74
C ARG A 79 0.02 4.57 3.25
N VAL A 80 1.25 4.42 3.72
CA VAL A 80 1.52 4.26 5.16
C VAL A 80 1.20 5.58 5.87
N GLY A 81 0.50 5.47 6.98
CA GLY A 81 0.15 6.68 7.72
C GLY A 81 -1.01 6.56 8.68
#